data_c4ca777b7758e76fb1f477a37a81fd27
#
_entry.id   c4ca777b7758e76fb1f477a37a81fd27
#
_cell.length_a   1.000
_cell.length_b   1.000
_cell.length_c   1.000
_cell.angle_alpha   90.00
_cell.angle_beta   90.00
_cell.angle_gamma   90.00
#
_symmetry.space_group_name_H-M   'P 1'
#
loop_
_entity.id
_entity.type
_entity.pdbx_description
1 polymer ?
#
loop_
_entity_poly.entity_id
_entity_poly.type
_entity_poly.pdbx_seq_one_letter_code
_entity_poly.pdbx_strand_id
1 'polypeptide(L)'
;MYQPAIDLAGEVCFHPNFFQTKVRINYSIDQYLGDQKLGDRLEDLPQQFLNPQPRKWSNIHWQDIHPEQVIGLELDIFLSIIKGALDTEAPIRDYTQTSRQYLEPIHPSMARLVGGMVADDGTIIELGLWEKEERQHTPALTKLYQMLATESIIPQVQTAKSYQAWTNPYQDLYQHGLHRVITEYGAACLYLWLMSHTTGTTQQVLSELLQDEVNHLAKFWGMGMWLYPDGAEQLICYLLSQIHTILPVSYESTIKSPANIKSTFQRMMSILNWQSWSVLCRGELIYTFIWILKRMWYWSSQLTPEYLHSCCATPDFFGNNSVECNQPKVIIF
;
A
#
# COMPACT_ATOMS: atom_id res chain seq x y z
N MET A 1 -10.16 23.09 20.73
CA MET A 1 -9.37 22.44 19.69
C MET A 1 -8.42 21.49 20.40
N TYR A 2 -8.60 20.20 20.24
CA TYR A 2 -7.75 19.18 20.85
C TYR A 2 -6.46 19.13 20.04
N GLN A 3 -5.35 19.60 20.61
CA GLN A 3 -4.03 19.38 20.01
C GLN A 3 -3.73 17.86 20.04
N PRO A 4 -3.39 17.25 18.91
CA PRO A 4 -3.09 15.82 18.90
C PRO A 4 -1.87 15.56 19.77
N ALA A 5 -1.85 14.41 20.44
CA ALA A 5 -0.82 13.97 21.38
C ALA A 5 0.64 13.94 20.82
N ILE A 6 0.83 14.36 19.60
CA ILE A 6 2.15 14.53 18.95
C ILE A 6 3.01 15.56 19.71
N ASP A 7 2.37 16.62 20.30
CA ASP A 7 3.07 17.63 21.08
C ASP A 7 3.41 17.19 22.51
N LEU A 8 2.85 16.06 22.96
CA LEU A 8 3.11 15.51 24.29
C LEU A 8 4.31 14.53 24.32
N ALA A 9 4.98 14.35 23.20
CA ALA A 9 6.07 13.39 23.03
C ALA A 9 7.37 13.73 23.77
N GLY A 10 7.45 14.85 24.46
CA GLY A 10 8.55 15.20 25.34
C GLY A 10 8.44 14.63 26.76
N GLU A 11 7.30 14.03 27.13
CA GLU A 11 7.12 13.44 28.45
C GLU A 11 7.36 11.92 28.44
N VAL A 12 8.28 11.53 29.25
CA VAL A 12 8.79 10.19 29.49
C VAL A 12 7.67 9.18 29.72
N CYS A 13 7.72 8.03 29.02
CA CYS A 13 6.92 6.83 29.30
C CYS A 13 5.40 6.97 29.14
N PHE A 14 4.93 7.62 28.08
CA PHE A 14 3.50 7.66 27.79
C PHE A 14 3.08 6.38 27.03
N HIS A 15 2.28 5.53 27.68
CA HIS A 15 1.62 4.40 27.05
C HIS A 15 0.17 4.78 26.71
N PRO A 16 -0.13 5.18 25.46
CA PRO A 16 -1.48 5.56 25.08
C PRO A 16 -2.43 4.35 25.23
N ASN A 17 -3.59 4.59 25.79
CA ASN A 17 -4.67 3.59 25.76
C ASN A 17 -5.35 3.59 24.38
N PHE A 18 -6.23 2.63 24.14
CA PHE A 18 -6.94 2.49 22.87
C PHE A 18 -7.58 3.79 22.37
N PHE A 19 -8.19 4.58 23.25
CA PHE A 19 -8.85 5.83 22.83
C PHE A 19 -7.84 6.89 22.37
N GLN A 20 -6.69 6.96 23.01
CA GLN A 20 -5.62 7.90 22.64
C GLN A 20 -4.97 7.49 21.32
N THR A 21 -4.67 6.21 21.14
CA THR A 21 -4.17 5.67 19.86
C THR A 21 -5.19 5.89 18.74
N LYS A 22 -6.47 5.66 19.00
CA LYS A 22 -7.55 5.94 18.04
C LYS A 22 -7.58 7.40 17.59
N VAL A 23 -7.36 8.36 18.49
CA VAL A 23 -7.29 9.79 18.13
C VAL A 23 -6.11 10.04 17.19
N ARG A 24 -4.96 9.46 17.47
CA ARG A 24 -3.75 9.57 16.63
C ARG A 24 -3.95 8.94 15.26
N ILE A 25 -4.57 7.75 15.19
CA ILE A 25 -4.93 7.08 13.94
C ILE A 25 -5.84 7.98 13.11
N ASN A 26 -6.92 8.51 13.69
CA ASN A 26 -7.87 9.37 12.96
C ASN A 26 -7.19 10.64 12.44
N TYR A 27 -6.38 11.29 13.28
CA TYR A 27 -5.60 12.45 12.85
C TYR A 27 -4.71 12.14 11.65
N SER A 28 -4.00 11.01 11.69
CA SER A 28 -3.13 10.59 10.60
C SER A 28 -3.92 10.25 9.33
N ILE A 29 -5.08 9.60 9.45
CA ILE A 29 -5.97 9.36 8.32
C ILE A 29 -6.40 10.67 7.66
N ASP A 30 -6.84 11.65 8.45
CA ASP A 30 -7.26 12.95 7.91
C ASP A 30 -6.10 13.73 7.29
N GLN A 31 -4.89 13.60 7.86
CA GLN A 31 -3.70 14.28 7.35
C GLN A 31 -3.18 13.67 6.03
N TYR A 32 -3.17 12.34 5.88
CA TYR A 32 -2.50 11.66 4.76
C TYR A 32 -3.46 11.12 3.70
N LEU A 33 -4.70 10.81 4.08
CA LEU A 33 -5.72 10.23 3.20
C LEU A 33 -6.96 11.14 3.05
N GLY A 34 -6.84 12.46 3.28
CA GLY A 34 -7.92 13.42 2.97
C GLY A 34 -8.24 13.41 1.46
N ASP A 35 -9.50 13.68 1.10
CA ASP A 35 -10.00 13.57 -0.28
C ASP A 35 -9.15 14.38 -1.27
N GLN A 36 -8.78 15.62 -0.93
CA GLN A 36 -7.89 16.42 -1.76
C GLN A 36 -6.52 15.78 -1.91
N LYS A 37 -5.94 15.25 -0.83
CA LYS A 37 -4.63 14.58 -0.86
C LYS A 37 -4.62 13.34 -1.75
N LEU A 38 -5.69 12.58 -1.75
CA LEU A 38 -5.86 11.42 -2.64
C LEU A 38 -6.07 11.87 -4.08
N GLY A 39 -6.87 12.94 -4.30
CA GLY A 39 -7.08 13.55 -5.60
C GLY A 39 -5.78 14.06 -6.22
N ASP A 40 -5.00 14.87 -5.49
CA ASP A 40 -3.72 15.41 -5.96
C ASP A 40 -2.77 14.30 -6.46
N ARG A 41 -2.76 13.12 -5.80
CA ARG A 41 -1.93 11.96 -6.20
C ARG A 41 -2.40 11.28 -7.48
N LEU A 42 -3.69 11.36 -7.77
CA LEU A 42 -4.23 10.80 -9.01
C LEU A 42 -4.07 11.80 -10.15
N GLU A 43 -4.25 13.09 -9.88
CA GLU A 43 -4.12 14.18 -10.86
C GLU A 43 -2.71 14.34 -11.42
N ASP A 44 -1.67 13.89 -10.71
CA ASP A 44 -0.30 13.94 -11.19
C ASP A 44 0.03 12.86 -12.24
N LEU A 45 -0.83 11.83 -12.40
CA LEU A 45 -0.57 10.69 -13.28
C LEU A 45 -0.21 11.08 -14.71
N PRO A 46 -0.92 11.99 -15.42
CA PRO A 46 -0.56 12.38 -16.78
C PRO A 46 0.88 12.93 -16.87
N GLN A 47 1.30 13.71 -15.88
CA GLN A 47 2.66 14.22 -15.81
C GLN A 47 3.67 13.10 -15.51
N GLN A 48 3.32 12.20 -14.62
CA GLN A 48 4.17 11.05 -14.25
C GLN A 48 4.31 10.04 -15.41
N PHE A 49 3.30 9.89 -16.27
CA PHE A 49 3.42 9.07 -17.48
C PHE A 49 4.46 9.65 -18.47
N LEU A 50 4.55 10.97 -18.57
CA LEU A 50 5.51 11.64 -19.45
C LEU A 50 6.93 11.64 -18.86
N ASN A 51 7.05 11.94 -17.57
CA ASN A 51 8.33 12.11 -16.89
C ASN A 51 8.25 11.61 -15.44
N PRO A 52 8.41 10.30 -15.20
CA PRO A 52 8.31 9.71 -13.87
C PRO A 52 9.33 10.27 -12.89
N GLN A 53 8.88 11.03 -11.88
CA GLN A 53 9.72 11.60 -10.84
C GLN A 53 9.33 11.09 -9.47
N PRO A 54 10.22 10.38 -8.75
CA PRO A 54 9.94 9.89 -7.41
C PRO A 54 9.76 11.05 -6.44
N ARG A 55 8.90 10.85 -5.46
CA ARG A 55 8.72 11.78 -4.37
C ARG A 55 10.05 11.93 -3.60
N LYS A 56 10.41 13.16 -3.28
CA LYS A 56 11.58 13.42 -2.45
C LYS A 56 11.17 13.31 -0.99
N TRP A 57 11.87 12.45 -0.25
CA TRP A 57 11.76 12.38 1.20
C TRP A 57 12.34 13.60 1.87
N SER A 58 11.80 13.98 3.01
CA SER A 58 12.39 14.99 3.87
C SER A 58 13.74 14.48 4.43
N ASN A 59 14.59 15.41 4.85
CA ASN A 59 15.86 15.03 5.46
C ASN A 59 15.63 14.35 6.81
N ILE A 60 16.13 13.14 6.97
CA ILE A 60 15.99 12.34 8.19
C ILE A 60 17.30 12.40 8.99
N HIS A 61 17.19 12.84 10.23
CA HIS A 61 18.29 12.85 11.19
C HIS A 61 18.36 11.51 11.93
N TRP A 62 18.94 10.50 11.29
CA TRP A 62 18.95 9.11 11.77
C TRP A 62 19.50 8.94 13.18
N GLN A 63 20.49 9.78 13.59
CA GLN A 63 21.07 9.78 14.93
C GLN A 63 20.08 10.17 16.04
N ASP A 64 18.96 10.78 15.69
CA ASP A 64 17.93 11.20 16.64
C ASP A 64 16.85 10.11 16.86
N ILE A 65 17.05 8.91 16.31
CA ILE A 65 16.18 7.76 16.51
C ILE A 65 16.56 7.05 17.79
N HIS A 66 15.57 6.92 18.70
CA HIS A 66 15.76 6.29 20.01
C HIS A 66 14.57 5.37 20.34
N PRO A 67 14.78 4.27 21.10
CA PRO A 67 13.74 3.34 21.52
C PRO A 67 12.54 4.00 22.21
N GLU A 68 12.76 5.08 22.97
CA GLU A 68 11.74 5.84 23.70
C GLU A 68 10.73 6.53 22.75
N GLN A 69 11.05 6.62 21.47
CA GLN A 69 10.11 7.13 20.45
C GLN A 69 9.05 6.11 20.08
N VAL A 70 9.17 4.84 20.46
CA VAL A 70 8.13 3.83 20.35
C VAL A 70 7.26 3.89 21.61
N ILE A 71 5.97 4.17 21.44
CA ILE A 71 5.04 4.40 22.53
C ILE A 71 3.78 3.51 22.41
N GLY A 72 3.33 2.95 23.52
CA GLY A 72 2.11 2.12 23.57
C GLY A 72 2.22 0.78 22.82
N LEU A 73 3.43 0.39 22.44
CA LEU A 73 3.75 -0.88 21.82
C LEU A 73 5.09 -1.39 22.40
N GLU A 74 5.19 -2.67 22.70
CA GLU A 74 6.43 -3.29 23.11
C GLU A 74 7.47 -3.15 21.97
N LEU A 75 8.70 -2.75 22.32
CA LEU A 75 9.76 -2.54 21.32
C LEU A 75 10.03 -3.82 20.51
N ASP A 76 10.03 -4.99 21.14
CA ASP A 76 10.25 -6.28 20.46
C ASP A 76 9.17 -6.59 19.45
N ILE A 77 7.90 -6.23 19.74
CA ILE A 77 6.79 -6.35 18.80
C ILE A 77 7.00 -5.38 17.63
N PHE A 78 7.33 -4.12 17.91
CA PHE A 78 7.63 -3.12 16.89
C PHE A 78 8.76 -3.60 15.95
N LEU A 79 9.87 -4.05 16.50
CA LEU A 79 11.02 -4.56 15.74
C LEU A 79 10.66 -5.81 14.91
N SER A 80 9.85 -6.71 15.46
CA SER A 80 9.35 -7.88 14.72
C SER A 80 8.51 -7.47 13.51
N ILE A 81 7.70 -6.41 13.63
CA ILE A 81 6.89 -5.88 12.55
C ILE A 81 7.78 -5.22 11.49
N ILE A 82 8.74 -4.38 11.90
CA ILE A 82 9.70 -3.74 10.98
C ILE A 82 10.48 -4.81 10.20
N LYS A 83 10.90 -5.90 10.87
CA LYS A 83 11.54 -7.04 10.19
C LYS A 83 10.62 -7.69 9.17
N GLY A 84 9.36 -7.94 9.51
CA GLY A 84 8.37 -8.52 8.59
C GLY A 84 8.11 -7.61 7.38
N ALA A 85 8.01 -6.28 7.59
CA ALA A 85 7.91 -5.30 6.51
C ALA A 85 9.15 -5.36 5.62
N LEU A 86 10.35 -5.34 6.20
CA LEU A 86 11.62 -5.42 5.48
C LEU A 86 11.70 -6.69 4.60
N ASP A 87 11.31 -7.85 5.13
CA ASP A 87 11.30 -9.12 4.38
C ASP A 87 10.31 -9.10 3.20
N THR A 88 9.23 -8.31 3.31
CA THR A 88 8.21 -8.13 2.26
C THR A 88 8.67 -7.15 1.19
N GLU A 89 9.34 -6.07 1.56
CA GLU A 89 9.83 -5.02 0.65
C GLU A 89 11.09 -5.43 -0.13
N ALA A 90 11.88 -6.35 0.40
CA ALA A 90 13.17 -6.72 -0.18
C ALA A 90 13.10 -7.20 -1.66
N PRO A 91 12.09 -7.98 -2.13
CA PRO A 91 12.00 -8.44 -3.51
C PRO A 91 11.29 -7.46 -4.46
N ILE A 92 11.32 -6.16 -4.18
CA ILE A 92 10.55 -5.15 -4.92
C ILE A 92 10.76 -5.18 -6.43
N ARG A 93 11.99 -5.43 -6.89
CA ARG A 93 12.29 -5.53 -8.31
C ARG A 93 11.45 -6.59 -9.02
N ASP A 94 11.31 -7.76 -8.40
CA ASP A 94 10.54 -8.86 -8.99
C ASP A 94 9.05 -8.50 -9.04
N TYR A 95 8.55 -7.78 -8.03
CA TYR A 95 7.16 -7.32 -8.00
C TYR A 95 6.89 -6.29 -9.09
N THR A 96 7.77 -5.30 -9.26
CA THR A 96 7.59 -4.24 -10.27
C THR A 96 7.69 -4.77 -11.67
N GLN A 97 8.64 -5.66 -11.97
CA GLN A 97 8.77 -6.28 -13.28
C GLN A 97 7.59 -7.20 -13.62
N THR A 98 7.11 -7.98 -12.65
CA THR A 98 5.91 -8.80 -12.85
C THR A 98 4.68 -7.92 -13.12
N SER A 99 4.50 -6.84 -12.35
CA SER A 99 3.39 -5.90 -12.54
C SER A 99 3.47 -5.19 -13.88
N ARG A 100 4.67 -4.79 -14.32
CA ARG A 100 4.91 -4.23 -15.66
C ARG A 100 4.42 -5.18 -16.75
N GLN A 101 4.80 -6.46 -16.67
CA GLN A 101 4.43 -7.45 -17.68
C GLN A 101 2.91 -7.66 -17.80
N TYR A 102 2.14 -7.56 -16.70
CA TYR A 102 0.68 -7.60 -16.76
C TYR A 102 0.06 -6.33 -17.34
N LEU A 103 0.69 -5.16 -17.11
CA LEU A 103 0.21 -3.87 -17.58
C LEU A 103 0.54 -3.61 -19.05
N GLU A 104 1.68 -4.08 -19.54
CA GLU A 104 2.23 -3.71 -20.84
C GLU A 104 1.28 -3.96 -22.03
N PRO A 105 0.56 -5.10 -22.12
CA PRO A 105 -0.39 -5.33 -23.22
C PRO A 105 -1.66 -4.48 -23.14
N ILE A 106 -1.96 -3.84 -21.99
CA ILE A 106 -3.18 -3.08 -21.76
C ILE A 106 -2.89 -1.57 -21.70
N HIS A 107 -1.84 -1.17 -20.95
CA HIS A 107 -1.54 0.22 -20.67
C HIS A 107 -0.01 0.45 -20.58
N PRO A 108 0.67 0.64 -21.72
CA PRO A 108 2.15 0.74 -21.77
C PRO A 108 2.71 1.87 -20.89
N SER A 109 2.04 3.02 -20.81
CA SER A 109 2.50 4.13 -19.96
C SER A 109 2.42 3.79 -18.47
N MET A 110 1.39 3.05 -18.05
CA MET A 110 1.30 2.57 -16.67
C MET A 110 2.35 1.48 -16.41
N ALA A 111 2.61 0.61 -17.37
CA ALA A 111 3.69 -0.38 -17.29
C ALA A 111 5.04 0.29 -17.07
N ARG A 112 5.33 1.35 -17.84
CA ARG A 112 6.53 2.17 -17.69
C ARG A 112 6.58 2.86 -16.31
N LEU A 113 5.47 3.43 -15.85
CA LEU A 113 5.39 4.07 -14.53
C LEU A 113 5.70 3.08 -13.41
N VAL A 114 5.22 1.85 -13.52
CA VAL A 114 5.39 0.80 -12.50
C VAL A 114 6.79 0.21 -12.53
N GLY A 115 7.21 -0.38 -13.65
CA GLY A 115 8.44 -1.17 -13.75
C GLY A 115 9.48 -0.64 -14.74
N GLY A 116 9.28 0.59 -15.29
CA GLY A 116 10.23 1.23 -16.18
C GLY A 116 10.23 0.69 -17.60
N MET A 117 11.35 0.90 -18.29
CA MET A 117 11.59 0.44 -19.64
C MET A 117 12.63 -0.68 -19.66
N VAL A 118 12.36 -1.70 -20.45
CA VAL A 118 13.22 -2.88 -20.61
C VAL A 118 13.49 -3.06 -22.10
N ALA A 119 14.76 -3.32 -22.46
CA ALA A 119 15.16 -3.67 -23.81
C ALA A 119 14.71 -5.09 -24.16
N ASP A 120 14.77 -5.43 -25.47
CA ASP A 120 14.39 -6.76 -25.97
C ASP A 120 15.22 -7.91 -25.36
N ASP A 121 16.44 -7.62 -24.94
CA ASP A 121 17.33 -8.58 -24.26
C ASP A 121 17.07 -8.70 -22.74
N GLY A 122 16.07 -8.00 -22.21
CA GLY A 122 15.73 -7.97 -20.79
C GLY A 122 16.54 -6.97 -19.96
N THR A 123 17.42 -6.18 -20.56
CA THR A 123 18.18 -5.14 -19.86
C THR A 123 17.26 -4.00 -19.46
N ILE A 124 17.30 -3.57 -18.20
CA ILE A 124 16.53 -2.43 -17.72
C ILE A 124 17.21 -1.13 -18.19
N ILE A 125 16.50 -0.38 -19.05
CA ILE A 125 16.93 0.93 -19.57
C ILE A 125 16.57 2.04 -18.60
N GLU A 126 15.36 1.97 -18.00
CA GLU A 126 14.83 2.96 -17.07
C GLU A 126 14.08 2.24 -15.94
N LEU A 127 14.25 2.71 -14.70
CA LEU A 127 13.45 2.25 -13.58
C LEU A 127 12.10 2.97 -13.56
N GLY A 128 11.03 2.24 -13.28
CA GLY A 128 9.71 2.83 -13.05
C GLY A 128 9.66 3.72 -11.82
N LEU A 129 8.67 4.59 -11.76
CA LEU A 129 8.44 5.47 -10.61
C LEU A 129 8.20 4.65 -9.34
N TRP A 130 7.28 3.68 -9.41
CA TRP A 130 6.98 2.80 -8.28
C TRP A 130 8.24 2.07 -7.81
N GLU A 131 9.03 1.48 -8.72
CA GLU A 131 10.29 0.83 -8.35
C GLU A 131 11.29 1.79 -7.69
N LYS A 132 11.37 3.04 -8.15
CA LYS A 132 12.28 4.07 -7.58
C LYS A 132 11.88 4.44 -6.15
N GLU A 133 10.59 4.59 -5.89
CA GLU A 133 10.05 4.93 -4.56
C GLU A 133 10.22 3.76 -3.60
N GLU A 134 9.79 2.57 -3.97
CA GLU A 134 9.90 1.35 -3.18
C GLU A 134 11.35 0.97 -2.80
N ARG A 135 12.30 1.24 -3.69
CA ARG A 135 13.73 0.97 -3.38
C ARG A 135 14.28 1.80 -2.22
N GLN A 136 13.59 2.85 -1.79
CA GLN A 136 13.95 3.62 -0.62
C GLN A 136 13.50 2.91 0.68
N HIS A 137 12.47 2.06 0.62
CA HIS A 137 11.87 1.43 1.79
C HIS A 137 12.82 0.45 2.47
N THR A 138 13.40 -0.48 1.73
CA THR A 138 14.34 -1.48 2.31
C THR A 138 15.52 -0.85 3.06
N PRO A 139 16.27 0.13 2.48
CA PRO A 139 17.34 0.82 3.23
C PRO A 139 16.83 1.58 4.44
N ALA A 140 15.66 2.22 4.33
CA ALA A 140 15.10 3.00 5.44
C ALA A 140 14.66 2.10 6.60
N LEU A 141 13.94 1.00 6.33
CA LEU A 141 13.54 0.02 7.33
C LEU A 141 14.75 -0.66 7.97
N THR A 142 15.78 -1.00 7.18
CA THR A 142 17.04 -1.56 7.69
C THR A 142 17.70 -0.60 8.65
N LYS A 143 17.79 0.68 8.26
CA LYS A 143 18.40 1.72 9.09
C LYS A 143 17.60 1.99 10.36
N LEU A 144 16.26 2.06 10.23
CA LEU A 144 15.37 2.21 11.38
C LEU A 144 15.55 1.07 12.39
N TYR A 145 15.56 -0.18 11.89
CA TYR A 145 15.78 -1.36 12.72
C TYR A 145 17.13 -1.27 13.45
N GLN A 146 18.22 -0.97 12.72
CA GLN A 146 19.57 -0.85 13.30
C GLN A 146 19.68 0.20 14.39
N MET A 147 19.01 1.35 14.23
CA MET A 147 19.03 2.43 15.23
C MET A 147 18.28 2.05 16.49
N LEU A 148 17.17 1.30 16.38
CA LEU A 148 16.36 0.90 17.53
C LEU A 148 16.86 -0.37 18.23
N ALA A 149 17.32 -1.36 17.47
CA ALA A 149 17.78 -2.66 17.99
C ALA A 149 19.27 -2.68 18.33
N THR A 150 20.05 -1.68 17.87
CA THR A 150 21.52 -1.64 17.97
C THR A 150 22.24 -2.84 17.35
N GLU A 151 21.58 -3.56 16.45
CA GLU A 151 22.11 -4.71 15.73
C GLU A 151 21.81 -4.63 14.23
N SER A 152 22.58 -5.34 13.42
CA SER A 152 22.34 -5.42 11.98
C SER A 152 21.31 -6.49 11.65
N ILE A 153 20.48 -6.22 10.63
CA ILE A 153 19.50 -7.16 10.10
C ILE A 153 19.74 -7.39 8.61
N ILE A 154 19.56 -8.63 8.18
CA ILE A 154 19.56 -9.03 6.77
C ILE A 154 18.15 -9.49 6.42
N PRO A 155 17.50 -8.89 5.39
CA PRO A 155 16.17 -9.30 4.97
C PRO A 155 16.15 -10.76 4.50
N GLN A 156 15.09 -11.46 4.86
CA GLN A 156 14.79 -12.80 4.31
C GLN A 156 13.93 -12.61 3.05
N VAL A 157 14.58 -12.44 1.92
CA VAL A 157 13.92 -12.20 0.64
C VAL A 157 12.98 -13.36 0.29
N GLN A 158 11.71 -13.05 0.07
CA GLN A 158 10.72 -14.02 -0.37
C GLN A 158 10.64 -14.03 -1.89
N THR A 159 10.49 -15.21 -2.48
CA THR A 159 10.35 -15.34 -3.93
C THR A 159 9.03 -14.73 -4.40
N ALA A 160 9.09 -13.75 -5.27
CA ALA A 160 7.93 -13.21 -5.95
C ALA A 160 7.34 -14.26 -6.92
N LYS A 161 6.03 -14.22 -7.11
CA LYS A 161 5.40 -15.04 -8.17
C LYS A 161 5.79 -14.45 -9.53
N SER A 162 6.30 -15.30 -10.43
CA SER A 162 6.60 -14.89 -11.80
C SER A 162 5.32 -14.58 -12.59
N TYR A 163 5.47 -13.74 -13.61
CA TYR A 163 4.42 -13.49 -14.60
C TYR A 163 3.99 -14.79 -15.27
N GLN A 164 2.68 -14.96 -15.40
CA GLN A 164 2.06 -16.06 -16.14
C GLN A 164 0.94 -15.49 -17.00
N ALA A 165 1.15 -15.44 -18.32
CA ALA A 165 0.11 -15.06 -19.25
C ALA A 165 -0.93 -16.19 -19.36
N TRP A 166 -2.19 -15.83 -19.24
CA TRP A 166 -3.35 -16.70 -19.49
C TRP A 166 -3.97 -16.30 -20.84
N THR A 167 -5.21 -16.59 -21.06
CA THR A 167 -5.87 -16.37 -22.35
C THR A 167 -6.43 -14.95 -22.54
N ASN A 168 -6.57 -14.17 -21.46
CA ASN A 168 -7.18 -12.84 -21.51
C ASN A 168 -6.38 -11.84 -20.67
N PRO A 169 -5.62 -10.92 -21.32
CA PRO A 169 -4.80 -9.94 -20.63
C PRO A 169 -5.59 -9.04 -19.64
N TYR A 170 -6.83 -8.69 -19.96
CA TYR A 170 -7.68 -7.88 -19.05
C TYR A 170 -8.05 -8.64 -17.77
N GLN A 171 -8.36 -9.93 -17.90
CA GLN A 171 -8.67 -10.76 -16.73
C GLN A 171 -7.43 -10.99 -15.88
N ASP A 172 -6.29 -11.21 -16.51
CA ASP A 172 -5.00 -11.40 -15.85
C ASP A 172 -4.62 -10.14 -15.08
N LEU A 173 -4.73 -8.96 -15.73
CA LEU A 173 -4.47 -7.67 -15.10
C LEU A 173 -5.45 -7.40 -13.95
N TYR A 174 -6.74 -7.74 -14.10
CA TYR A 174 -7.71 -7.59 -13.02
C TYR A 174 -7.29 -8.36 -11.77
N GLN A 175 -6.97 -9.65 -11.92
CA GLN A 175 -6.54 -10.49 -10.80
C GLN A 175 -5.24 -9.97 -10.17
N HIS A 176 -4.26 -9.61 -11.00
CA HIS A 176 -2.98 -9.08 -10.53
C HIS A 176 -3.16 -7.71 -9.86
N GLY A 177 -3.95 -6.81 -10.44
CA GLY A 177 -4.22 -5.47 -9.92
C GLY A 177 -4.92 -5.49 -8.56
N LEU A 178 -5.86 -6.41 -8.35
CA LEU A 178 -6.47 -6.61 -7.03
C LEU A 178 -5.40 -6.94 -5.96
N HIS A 179 -4.43 -7.81 -6.30
CA HIS A 179 -3.32 -8.11 -5.37
C HIS A 179 -2.48 -6.88 -5.06
N ARG A 180 -2.21 -6.02 -6.06
CA ARG A 180 -1.43 -4.79 -5.85
C ARG A 180 -2.18 -3.82 -4.94
N VAL A 181 -3.44 -3.52 -5.25
CA VAL A 181 -4.25 -2.63 -4.39
C VAL A 181 -4.30 -3.15 -2.94
N ILE A 182 -4.41 -4.47 -2.74
CA ILE A 182 -4.43 -5.05 -1.40
C ILE A 182 -3.10 -4.92 -0.68
N THR A 183 -1.97 -5.09 -1.38
CA THR A 183 -0.64 -4.94 -0.76
C THR A 183 -0.38 -3.50 -0.37
N GLU A 184 -0.60 -2.52 -1.25
CA GLU A 184 -0.45 -1.09 -0.95
C GLU A 184 -1.41 -0.63 0.17
N TYR A 185 -2.66 -1.09 0.12
CA TYR A 185 -3.62 -0.82 1.19
C TYR A 185 -3.15 -1.39 2.54
N GLY A 186 -2.63 -2.61 2.54
CA GLY A 186 -2.09 -3.27 3.74
C GLY A 186 -0.88 -2.54 4.30
N ALA A 187 0.05 -2.13 3.44
CA ALA A 187 1.24 -1.36 3.81
C ALA A 187 0.87 0.03 4.35
N ALA A 188 -0.03 0.76 3.67
CA ALA A 188 -0.53 2.04 4.15
C ALA A 188 -1.19 1.92 5.54
N CYS A 189 -2.00 0.88 5.76
CA CYS A 189 -2.61 0.63 7.08
C CYS A 189 -1.56 0.33 8.15
N LEU A 190 -0.57 -0.48 7.83
CA LEU A 190 0.49 -0.87 8.75
C LEU A 190 1.35 0.34 9.14
N TYR A 191 1.86 1.10 8.18
CA TYR A 191 2.72 2.25 8.46
C TYR A 191 1.96 3.36 9.18
N LEU A 192 0.68 3.61 8.86
CA LEU A 192 -0.15 4.56 9.60
C LEU A 192 -0.36 4.12 11.05
N TRP A 193 -0.66 2.85 11.29
CA TRP A 193 -0.83 2.33 12.63
C TRP A 193 0.49 2.38 13.42
N LEU A 194 1.62 1.96 12.84
CA LEU A 194 2.93 2.09 13.47
C LEU A 194 3.29 3.55 13.78
N MET A 195 3.01 4.47 12.84
CA MET A 195 3.21 5.91 13.06
C MET A 195 2.38 6.43 14.24
N SER A 196 1.21 5.85 14.49
CA SER A 196 0.38 6.18 15.66
C SER A 196 0.97 5.66 16.98
N HIS A 197 1.94 4.78 16.92
CA HIS A 197 2.72 4.25 18.05
C HIS A 197 4.14 4.81 18.12
N THR A 198 4.42 5.90 17.42
CA THR A 198 5.76 6.50 17.42
C THR A 198 5.70 8.01 17.53
N THR A 199 6.85 8.60 17.83
CA THR A 199 7.08 10.05 17.93
C THR A 199 8.42 10.40 17.30
N GLY A 200 8.70 11.70 17.18
CA GLY A 200 10.00 12.20 16.75
C GLY A 200 10.45 11.68 15.38
N THR A 201 11.73 11.40 15.25
CA THR A 201 12.32 10.97 13.98
C THR A 201 11.87 9.57 13.54
N THR A 202 11.57 8.67 14.48
CA THR A 202 10.96 7.37 14.15
C THR A 202 9.61 7.55 13.45
N GLN A 203 8.75 8.43 13.95
CA GLN A 203 7.48 8.76 13.31
C GLN A 203 7.69 9.42 11.93
N GLN A 204 8.71 10.28 11.80
CA GLN A 204 9.05 10.90 10.52
C GLN A 204 9.42 9.86 9.46
N VAL A 205 10.26 8.86 9.77
CA VAL A 205 10.59 7.76 8.84
C VAL A 205 9.33 7.03 8.39
N LEU A 206 8.45 6.66 9.33
CA LEU A 206 7.21 5.96 9.01
C LEU A 206 6.25 6.83 8.20
N SER A 207 6.27 8.15 8.40
CA SER A 207 5.44 9.06 7.60
C SER A 207 5.92 9.18 6.16
N GLU A 208 7.22 9.06 5.90
CA GLU A 208 7.76 9.04 4.55
C GLU A 208 7.36 7.76 3.80
N LEU A 209 7.50 6.60 4.46
CA LEU A 209 7.00 5.32 3.94
C LEU A 209 5.50 5.40 3.66
N LEU A 210 4.70 5.84 4.62
CA LEU A 210 3.25 5.97 4.47
C LEU A 210 2.85 6.84 3.27
N GLN A 211 3.57 7.95 3.04
CA GLN A 211 3.25 8.84 1.92
C GLN A 211 3.47 8.18 0.56
N ASP A 212 4.51 7.35 0.43
CA ASP A 212 4.75 6.56 -0.78
C ASP A 212 3.63 5.52 -0.96
N GLU A 213 3.30 4.76 0.09
CA GLU A 213 2.22 3.75 0.03
C GLU A 213 0.86 4.35 -0.31
N VAL A 214 0.52 5.52 0.24
CA VAL A 214 -0.73 6.22 -0.09
C VAL A 214 -0.70 6.74 -1.52
N ASN A 215 0.47 7.14 -2.03
CA ASN A 215 0.65 7.54 -3.42
C ASN A 215 0.38 6.35 -4.37
N HIS A 216 1.00 5.21 -4.09
CA HIS A 216 0.80 3.98 -4.86
C HIS A 216 -0.65 3.49 -4.78
N LEU A 217 -1.21 3.45 -3.58
CA LEU A 217 -2.60 3.04 -3.35
C LEU A 217 -3.59 3.89 -4.16
N ALA A 218 -3.45 5.23 -4.11
CA ALA A 218 -4.34 6.12 -4.85
C ALA A 218 -4.26 5.89 -6.37
N LYS A 219 -3.05 5.70 -6.91
CA LYS A 219 -2.82 5.46 -8.34
C LYS A 219 -3.36 4.09 -8.78
N PHE A 220 -3.02 3.01 -8.07
CA PHE A 220 -3.53 1.68 -8.40
C PHE A 220 -5.04 1.57 -8.23
N TRP A 221 -5.61 2.21 -7.20
CA TRP A 221 -7.05 2.27 -6.98
C TRP A 221 -7.77 3.03 -8.11
N GLY A 222 -7.31 4.24 -8.45
CA GLY A 222 -7.90 5.06 -9.51
C GLY A 222 -7.80 4.39 -10.88
N MET A 223 -6.64 3.82 -11.22
CA MET A 223 -6.44 3.06 -12.44
C MET A 223 -7.34 1.81 -12.49
N GLY A 224 -7.47 1.11 -11.37
CA GLY A 224 -8.36 -0.04 -11.24
C GLY A 224 -9.81 0.32 -11.48
N MET A 225 -10.30 1.44 -10.93
CA MET A 225 -11.65 1.93 -11.16
C MET A 225 -11.88 2.38 -12.60
N TRP A 226 -10.87 2.98 -13.24
CA TRP A 226 -10.97 3.40 -14.63
C TRP A 226 -11.05 2.20 -15.58
N LEU A 227 -10.25 1.17 -15.37
CA LEU A 227 -10.25 -0.04 -16.21
C LEU A 227 -11.41 -0.99 -15.91
N TYR A 228 -11.87 -1.01 -14.67
CA TYR A 228 -12.89 -1.95 -14.17
C TYR A 228 -13.92 -1.20 -13.30
N PRO A 229 -14.85 -0.46 -13.90
CA PRO A 229 -15.79 0.40 -13.17
C PRO A 229 -16.60 -0.33 -12.09
N ASP A 230 -16.92 -1.59 -12.29
CA ASP A 230 -17.63 -2.43 -11.31
C ASP A 230 -16.68 -3.09 -10.28
N GLY A 231 -15.37 -2.90 -10.44
CA GLY A 231 -14.37 -3.57 -9.63
C GLY A 231 -14.26 -3.04 -8.20
N ALA A 232 -14.64 -1.78 -7.97
CA ALA A 232 -14.53 -1.15 -6.65
C ALA A 232 -15.43 -1.81 -5.60
N GLU A 233 -16.68 -2.13 -5.94
CA GLU A 233 -17.60 -2.84 -5.04
C GLU A 233 -17.08 -4.24 -4.71
N GLN A 234 -16.59 -4.96 -5.71
CA GLN A 234 -16.00 -6.28 -5.53
C GLN A 234 -14.74 -6.24 -4.64
N LEU A 235 -13.86 -5.26 -4.86
CA LEU A 235 -12.67 -5.05 -4.04
C LEU A 235 -13.04 -4.80 -2.57
N ILE A 236 -14.03 -3.95 -2.30
CA ILE A 236 -14.45 -3.61 -0.95
C ILE A 236 -15.13 -4.78 -0.25
N CYS A 237 -16.07 -5.45 -0.92
CA CYS A 237 -16.67 -6.67 -0.39
C CYS A 237 -15.60 -7.69 -0.05
N TYR A 238 -14.59 -7.79 -0.89
CA TYR A 238 -13.46 -8.65 -0.70
C TYR A 238 -12.62 -8.24 0.52
N LEU A 239 -12.20 -6.97 0.64
CA LEU A 239 -11.44 -6.47 1.78
C LEU A 239 -12.20 -6.66 3.10
N LEU A 240 -13.50 -6.41 3.11
CA LEU A 240 -14.35 -6.66 4.27
C LEU A 240 -14.38 -8.15 4.63
N SER A 241 -14.45 -9.04 3.65
CA SER A 241 -14.41 -10.49 3.90
C SER A 241 -13.06 -10.93 4.52
N GLN A 242 -11.96 -10.28 4.17
CA GLN A 242 -10.65 -10.56 4.75
C GLN A 242 -10.53 -10.07 6.20
N ILE A 243 -11.09 -8.92 6.54
CA ILE A 243 -11.16 -8.43 7.92
C ILE A 243 -11.90 -9.46 8.80
N HIS A 244 -12.95 -10.07 8.30
CA HIS A 244 -13.65 -11.16 9.01
C HIS A 244 -12.76 -12.38 9.30
N THR A 245 -11.79 -12.68 8.45
CA THR A 245 -10.87 -13.83 8.69
C THR A 245 -9.85 -13.59 9.80
N ILE A 246 -9.63 -12.32 10.17
CA ILE A 246 -8.76 -11.93 11.29
C ILE A 246 -9.52 -12.00 12.61
N LEU A 247 -10.83 -11.79 12.58
CA LEU A 247 -11.66 -11.86 13.77
C LEU A 247 -11.88 -13.33 14.15
N PRO A 248 -11.80 -13.70 15.43
CA PRO A 248 -12.00 -15.09 15.89
C PRO A 248 -13.48 -15.52 15.84
N VAL A 249 -14.25 -15.02 14.93
CA VAL A 249 -15.67 -15.33 14.75
C VAL A 249 -15.79 -16.37 13.65
N SER A 250 -16.20 -17.59 14.04
CA SER A 250 -16.53 -18.69 13.13
C SER A 250 -17.81 -18.38 12.36
N TYR A 251 -17.70 -17.59 11.30
CA TYR A 251 -18.78 -17.40 10.35
C TYR A 251 -18.36 -17.99 9.00
N GLU A 252 -19.05 -19.01 8.55
CA GLU A 252 -18.90 -19.54 7.19
C GLU A 252 -19.38 -18.49 6.20
N SER A 253 -18.44 -17.71 5.62
CA SER A 253 -18.81 -16.78 4.55
C SER A 253 -19.07 -17.55 3.27
N THR A 254 -20.27 -17.41 2.75
CA THR A 254 -20.70 -17.97 1.44
C THR A 254 -20.08 -17.25 0.23
N ILE A 255 -19.29 -16.21 0.44
CA ILE A 255 -18.60 -15.48 -0.63
C ILE A 255 -17.36 -16.28 -1.05
N LYS A 256 -17.43 -16.88 -2.23
CA LYS A 256 -16.30 -17.56 -2.88
C LYS A 256 -15.26 -16.49 -3.28
N SER A 257 -14.32 -16.23 -2.37
CA SER A 257 -13.14 -15.42 -2.68
C SER A 257 -12.22 -16.19 -3.63
N PRO A 258 -11.61 -15.52 -4.63
CA PRO A 258 -10.53 -16.12 -5.41
C PRO A 258 -9.45 -16.64 -4.45
N ALA A 259 -9.16 -17.94 -4.50
CA ALA A 259 -8.31 -18.63 -3.53
C ALA A 259 -6.91 -17.98 -3.33
N ASN A 260 -6.43 -17.27 -4.36
CA ASN A 260 -5.13 -16.60 -4.37
C ASN A 260 -5.06 -15.37 -3.44
N ILE A 261 -6.14 -14.64 -3.28
CA ILE A 261 -6.12 -13.37 -2.54
C ILE A 261 -6.21 -13.63 -1.02
N LYS A 262 -6.98 -14.62 -0.60
CA LYS A 262 -6.99 -15.08 0.79
C LYS A 262 -5.58 -15.45 1.26
N SER A 263 -4.79 -16.07 0.40
CA SER A 263 -3.41 -16.45 0.70
C SER A 263 -2.48 -15.24 0.87
N THR A 264 -2.69 -14.13 0.13
CA THR A 264 -1.85 -12.93 0.26
C THR A 264 -2.04 -12.26 1.62
N PHE A 265 -3.29 -12.02 2.02
CA PHE A 265 -3.56 -11.41 3.32
C PHE A 265 -3.11 -12.30 4.49
N GLN A 266 -3.40 -13.60 4.45
CA GLN A 266 -2.93 -14.55 5.46
C GLN A 266 -1.40 -14.59 5.55
N ARG A 267 -0.72 -14.49 4.40
CA ARG A 267 0.75 -14.41 4.36
C ARG A 267 1.26 -13.12 5.01
N MET A 268 0.68 -11.97 4.71
CA MET A 268 1.03 -10.70 5.36
C MET A 268 0.88 -10.80 6.89
N MET A 269 -0.24 -11.32 7.37
CA MET A 269 -0.51 -11.48 8.80
C MET A 269 0.43 -12.49 9.47
N SER A 270 0.83 -13.54 8.75
CA SER A 270 1.83 -14.51 9.21
C SER A 270 3.21 -13.90 9.36
N ILE A 271 3.65 -13.10 8.36
CA ILE A 271 4.94 -12.39 8.38
C ILE A 271 5.01 -11.43 9.56
N LEU A 272 3.91 -10.75 9.88
CA LEU A 272 3.82 -9.82 11.01
C LEU A 272 3.74 -10.51 12.38
N ASN A 273 3.75 -11.86 12.43
CA ASN A 273 3.57 -12.63 13.66
C ASN A 273 2.34 -12.20 14.48
N TRP A 274 1.24 -11.91 13.77
CA TRP A 274 -0.01 -11.36 14.30
C TRP A 274 -0.53 -12.05 15.57
N GLN A 275 -0.32 -13.36 15.68
CA GLN A 275 -0.81 -14.14 16.82
C GLN A 275 -0.13 -13.78 18.14
N SER A 276 1.09 -13.24 18.10
CA SER A 276 1.82 -12.79 19.29
C SER A 276 1.36 -11.44 19.84
N TRP A 277 0.56 -10.68 19.06
CA TRP A 277 0.16 -9.35 19.45
C TRP A 277 -0.92 -9.37 20.53
N SER A 278 -0.94 -8.33 21.36
CA SER A 278 -2.02 -8.12 22.33
C SER A 278 -3.37 -7.94 21.61
N VAL A 279 -4.46 -8.24 22.31
CA VAL A 279 -5.83 -8.02 21.79
C VAL A 279 -6.04 -6.55 21.44
N LEU A 280 -5.45 -5.65 22.23
CA LEU A 280 -5.52 -4.20 22.01
C LEU A 280 -4.87 -3.81 20.69
N CYS A 281 -3.60 -4.19 20.45
CA CYS A 281 -2.87 -3.90 19.22
C CYS A 281 -3.60 -4.45 17.98
N ARG A 282 -4.12 -5.69 18.09
CA ARG A 282 -4.94 -6.28 17.02
C ARG A 282 -6.20 -5.46 16.74
N GLY A 283 -6.89 -5.02 17.78
CA GLY A 283 -8.08 -4.17 17.67
C GLY A 283 -7.79 -2.81 17.02
N GLU A 284 -6.66 -2.20 17.36
CA GLU A 284 -6.23 -0.93 16.78
C GLU A 284 -5.87 -1.05 15.29
N LEU A 285 -5.16 -2.10 14.90
CA LEU A 285 -4.87 -2.34 13.49
C LEU A 285 -6.14 -2.63 12.68
N ILE A 286 -7.07 -3.44 13.20
CA ILE A 286 -8.38 -3.68 12.58
C ILE A 286 -9.15 -2.37 12.44
N TYR A 287 -9.14 -1.53 13.48
CA TYR A 287 -9.74 -0.20 13.44
C TYR A 287 -9.13 0.63 12.31
N THR A 288 -7.81 0.64 12.17
CA THR A 288 -7.09 1.35 11.11
C THR A 288 -7.51 0.85 9.73
N PHE A 289 -7.57 -0.48 9.52
CA PHE A 289 -8.06 -1.07 8.28
C PHE A 289 -9.47 -0.58 7.93
N ILE A 290 -10.41 -0.66 8.85
CA ILE A 290 -11.80 -0.27 8.59
C ILE A 290 -11.92 1.22 8.24
N TRP A 291 -11.19 2.10 8.94
CA TRP A 291 -11.31 3.53 8.72
C TRP A 291 -10.61 4.00 7.44
N ILE A 292 -9.46 3.42 7.09
CA ILE A 292 -8.83 3.69 5.79
C ILE A 292 -9.72 3.17 4.66
N LEU A 293 -10.31 1.96 4.79
CA LEU A 293 -11.23 1.43 3.79
C LEU A 293 -12.45 2.34 3.61
N LYS A 294 -13.04 2.83 4.71
CA LYS A 294 -14.13 3.79 4.67
C LYS A 294 -13.73 5.08 3.96
N ARG A 295 -12.51 5.58 4.19
CA ARG A 295 -11.97 6.77 3.53
C ARG A 295 -11.80 6.52 2.02
N MET A 296 -11.19 5.44 1.63
CA MET A 296 -11.00 5.06 0.23
C MET A 296 -12.35 4.87 -0.50
N TRP A 297 -13.32 4.23 0.16
CA TRP A 297 -14.68 4.09 -0.37
C TRP A 297 -15.33 5.44 -0.62
N TYR A 298 -15.32 6.32 0.37
CA TYR A 298 -15.95 7.64 0.27
C TYR A 298 -15.29 8.47 -0.85
N TRP A 299 -13.96 8.53 -0.88
CA TRP A 299 -13.23 9.20 -1.93
C TRP A 299 -13.55 8.62 -3.31
N SER A 300 -13.50 7.32 -3.47
CA SER A 300 -13.74 6.67 -4.76
C SER A 300 -15.16 6.88 -5.27
N SER A 301 -16.16 7.03 -4.40
CA SER A 301 -17.54 7.31 -4.80
C SER A 301 -17.74 8.71 -5.39
N GLN A 302 -16.76 9.59 -5.27
CA GLN A 302 -16.77 10.94 -5.84
C GLN A 302 -16.06 11.01 -7.21
N LEU A 303 -15.32 9.95 -7.60
CA LEU A 303 -14.58 9.91 -8.85
C LEU A 303 -15.52 9.62 -10.01
N THR A 304 -15.68 10.60 -10.92
CA THR A 304 -16.49 10.40 -12.11
C THR A 304 -15.69 9.68 -13.22
N PRO A 305 -16.36 8.98 -14.16
CA PRO A 305 -15.69 8.37 -15.32
C PRO A 305 -14.85 9.38 -16.12
N GLU A 306 -15.34 10.60 -16.29
CA GLU A 306 -14.65 11.68 -17.03
C GLU A 306 -13.39 12.13 -16.30
N TYR A 307 -13.45 12.26 -14.97
CA TYR A 307 -12.30 12.60 -14.15
C TYR A 307 -11.24 11.48 -14.20
N LEU A 308 -11.65 10.24 -14.00
CA LEU A 308 -10.74 9.09 -14.12
C LEU A 308 -10.09 9.01 -15.50
N HIS A 309 -10.88 9.28 -16.54
CA HIS A 309 -10.36 9.30 -17.90
C HIS A 309 -9.30 10.40 -18.10
N SER A 310 -9.54 11.58 -17.56
CA SER A 310 -8.56 12.69 -17.66
C SER A 310 -7.25 12.40 -16.93
N CYS A 311 -7.29 11.60 -15.87
CA CYS A 311 -6.09 11.24 -15.10
C CYS A 311 -5.36 10.01 -15.67
N CYS A 312 -6.09 9.01 -16.14
CA CYS A 312 -5.54 7.69 -16.44
C CYS A 312 -5.29 7.45 -17.94
N ALA A 313 -6.06 8.11 -18.84
CA ALA A 313 -5.90 7.92 -20.27
C ALA A 313 -4.61 8.59 -20.78
N THR A 314 -3.93 7.93 -21.72
CA THR A 314 -2.78 8.47 -22.43
C THR A 314 -3.08 8.58 -23.92
N PRO A 315 -2.40 9.48 -24.67
CA PRO A 315 -2.58 9.61 -26.11
C PRO A 315 -2.39 8.27 -26.86
N ASP A 316 -1.46 7.44 -26.41
CA ASP A 316 -1.15 6.16 -27.03
C ASP A 316 -2.25 5.13 -26.83
N PHE A 317 -3.10 5.30 -25.83
CA PHE A 317 -4.25 4.41 -25.59
C PHE A 317 -5.28 4.47 -26.73
N PHE A 318 -5.35 5.58 -27.46
CA PHE A 318 -6.27 5.81 -28.58
C PHE A 318 -5.68 5.45 -29.95
N GLY A 319 -4.34 5.25 -30.06
CA GLY A 319 -3.65 5.14 -31.34
C GLY A 319 -3.88 3.81 -32.09
N ASN A 320 -4.28 2.75 -31.44
CA ASN A 320 -4.35 1.43 -32.06
C ASN A 320 -5.64 0.63 -31.91
N ASN A 321 -6.60 1.10 -31.15
CA ASN A 321 -7.86 0.37 -31.02
C ASN A 321 -9.05 1.33 -30.93
N SER A 322 -9.72 1.58 -32.08
CA SER A 322 -11.17 1.78 -32.11
C SER A 322 -11.89 0.48 -31.74
N VAL A 323 -11.42 -0.20 -30.72
CA VAL A 323 -12.17 -1.25 -30.09
C VAL A 323 -13.22 -0.55 -29.28
N GLU A 324 -14.47 -0.56 -29.79
CA GLU A 324 -15.64 -0.40 -28.93
C GLU A 324 -15.34 -1.14 -27.63
N CYS A 325 -15.40 -0.40 -26.52
CA CYS A 325 -15.23 -0.94 -25.18
C CYS A 325 -16.41 -1.90 -24.92
N ASN A 326 -16.38 -3.04 -25.57
CA ASN A 326 -17.17 -4.19 -25.22
C ASN A 326 -16.56 -4.73 -23.93
N GLN A 327 -16.90 -4.04 -22.83
CA GLN A 327 -16.61 -4.51 -21.49
C GLN A 327 -17.02 -5.98 -21.42
N PRO A 328 -16.11 -6.90 -21.09
CA PRO A 328 -16.54 -8.25 -20.78
C PRO A 328 -17.49 -8.13 -19.60
N LYS A 329 -18.77 -8.40 -19.81
CA LYS A 329 -19.70 -8.65 -18.71
C LYS A 329 -19.07 -9.78 -17.91
N VAL A 330 -18.51 -9.42 -16.75
CA VAL A 330 -17.99 -10.42 -15.82
C VAL A 330 -19.19 -11.28 -15.42
N ILE A 331 -19.23 -12.48 -15.97
CA ILE A 331 -20.19 -13.49 -15.55
C ILE A 331 -19.77 -13.89 -14.15
N ILE A 332 -20.55 -13.46 -13.18
CA ILE A 332 -20.42 -13.86 -11.77
C ILE A 332 -20.80 -15.34 -11.72
N PHE A 333 -19.82 -16.19 -11.40
CA PHE A 333 -20.08 -17.55 -10.94
C PHE A 333 -19.91 -17.64 -9.42
#